data_e0542998304fb699f0c4c411789f2623
#
_entry.id   e0542998304fb699f0c4c411789f2623
#
_cell.length_a   1.000
_cell.length_b   1.000
_cell.length_c   1.000
_cell.angle_alpha   90.00
_cell.angle_beta   90.00
_cell.angle_gamma   90.00
#
_symmetry.space_group_name_H-M   'P 1'
#
loop_
_entity.id
_entity.type
_entity.pdbx_description
1 polymer ?
#
loop_
_entity_poly.entity_id
_entity_poly.type
_entity_poly.pdbx_seq_one_letter_code
_entity_poly.pdbx_strand_id
1 'polypeptide(L)'
;MKMLKKSLIKLLWVVFGLVVSFQVCASELSELLKKPDHVLLMRHAIAPGIGDPAGYKLQDCKTQRNLDATGRAQAQKTGQWLKAQGVGNALVFSSAWCRCKETAENLAFGTPTLETSLNSFFDDMRQGPQSNANLQKFIVNQLKTKGDRALILVTHQVNITEFTGETIGSGDMVLAKVNAAGKMISFKTYPSPS
;
A
#
# COMPACT_ATOMS: atom_id res chain seq x y z
N MET A 1 -51.70 -37.96 -17.98
CA MET A 1 -51.25 -36.54 -18.23
C MET A 1 -51.16 -35.63 -16.96
N LYS A 2 -51.65 -36.03 -15.79
CA LYS A 2 -51.60 -35.24 -14.53
C LYS A 2 -50.36 -35.51 -13.66
N MET A 3 -49.62 -36.60 -13.83
CA MET A 3 -48.46 -36.95 -12.99
C MET A 3 -47.15 -36.29 -13.46
N LEU A 4 -46.99 -36.01 -14.76
CA LEU A 4 -45.77 -35.35 -15.28
C LEU A 4 -45.62 -33.88 -14.83
N LYS A 5 -46.72 -33.15 -14.63
CA LYS A 5 -46.68 -31.75 -14.21
C LYS A 5 -46.20 -31.52 -12.76
N LYS A 6 -46.40 -32.50 -11.88
CA LYS A 6 -45.95 -32.35 -10.45
C LYS A 6 -44.44 -32.58 -10.27
N SER A 7 -43.81 -33.34 -11.17
CA SER A 7 -42.37 -33.61 -11.11
C SER A 7 -41.54 -32.42 -11.61
N LEU A 8 -42.03 -31.69 -12.63
CA LEU A 8 -41.33 -30.51 -13.17
C LEU A 8 -41.32 -29.32 -12.17
N ILE A 9 -42.40 -29.16 -11.41
CA ILE A 9 -42.49 -28.08 -10.41
C ILE A 9 -41.52 -28.32 -9.25
N LYS A 10 -41.32 -29.57 -8.82
CA LYS A 10 -40.33 -29.87 -7.75
C LYS A 10 -38.87 -29.69 -8.21
N LEU A 11 -38.58 -29.86 -9.48
CA LEU A 11 -37.23 -29.65 -10.03
C LEU A 11 -36.88 -28.15 -10.12
N LEU A 12 -37.87 -27.27 -10.35
CA LEU A 12 -37.65 -25.83 -10.42
C LEU A 12 -37.33 -25.20 -9.03
N TRP A 13 -37.80 -25.79 -7.94
CA TRP A 13 -37.53 -25.28 -6.57
C TRP A 13 -36.16 -25.66 -6.04
N VAL A 14 -35.53 -26.71 -6.58
CA VAL A 14 -34.17 -27.12 -6.15
C VAL A 14 -33.08 -26.29 -6.79
N VAL A 15 -33.34 -25.69 -7.98
CA VAL A 15 -32.35 -24.86 -8.67
C VAL A 15 -32.31 -23.40 -8.12
N PHE A 16 -33.33 -22.94 -7.40
CA PHE A 16 -33.42 -21.57 -6.86
C PHE A 16 -32.71 -21.42 -5.48
N GLY A 17 -32.19 -22.49 -4.91
CA GLY A 17 -31.64 -22.51 -3.54
C GLY A 17 -30.12 -22.32 -3.42
N LEU A 18 -29.36 -22.11 -4.50
CA LEU A 18 -27.90 -22.07 -4.44
C LEU A 18 -27.28 -20.78 -5.05
N VAL A 19 -27.89 -19.64 -4.76
CA VAL A 19 -27.14 -18.38 -4.86
C VAL A 19 -26.44 -18.18 -3.50
N VAL A 20 -25.32 -18.86 -3.31
CA VAL A 20 -24.38 -18.54 -2.24
C VAL A 20 -23.81 -17.18 -2.56
N SER A 21 -24.41 -16.16 -1.99
CA SER A 21 -23.81 -14.80 -1.98
C SER A 21 -22.51 -14.89 -1.19
N PHE A 22 -21.38 -15.01 -1.87
CA PHE A 22 -20.08 -14.73 -1.29
C PHE A 22 -20.07 -13.26 -0.91
N GLN A 23 -20.51 -12.96 0.30
CA GLN A 23 -20.21 -11.65 0.90
C GLN A 23 -18.71 -11.62 1.14
N VAL A 24 -17.99 -10.93 0.26
CA VAL A 24 -16.61 -10.53 0.55
C VAL A 24 -16.69 -9.59 1.74
N CYS A 25 -16.46 -10.12 2.92
CA CYS A 25 -16.37 -9.32 4.13
C CYS A 25 -15.11 -8.44 3.98
N ALA A 26 -15.30 -7.15 3.79
CA ALA A 26 -14.19 -6.20 3.78
C ALA A 26 -13.43 -6.32 5.11
N SER A 27 -12.12 -6.42 5.05
CA SER A 27 -11.31 -6.50 6.26
C SER A 27 -11.29 -5.17 7.03
N GLU A 28 -10.94 -5.23 8.32
CA GLU A 28 -10.71 -4.02 9.12
C GLU A 28 -9.77 -3.04 8.41
N LEU A 29 -8.71 -3.55 7.75
CA LEU A 29 -7.75 -2.74 7.02
C LEU A 29 -8.41 -1.94 5.90
N SER A 30 -9.23 -2.59 5.06
CA SER A 30 -9.88 -1.91 3.94
C SER A 30 -10.88 -0.85 4.41
N GLU A 31 -11.62 -1.11 5.49
CA GLU A 31 -12.55 -0.13 6.06
C GLU A 31 -11.82 1.07 6.68
N LEU A 32 -10.68 0.84 7.36
CA LEU A 32 -9.87 1.93 7.90
C LEU A 32 -9.26 2.78 6.78
N LEU A 33 -8.80 2.17 5.69
CA LEU A 33 -8.21 2.88 4.54
C LEU A 33 -9.20 3.79 3.79
N LYS A 34 -10.51 3.54 3.89
CA LYS A 34 -11.55 4.45 3.37
C LYS A 34 -11.72 5.71 4.21
N LYS A 35 -11.35 5.68 5.50
CA LYS A 35 -11.51 6.83 6.40
C LYS A 35 -10.64 8.02 5.98
N PRO A 36 -11.08 9.26 6.25
CA PRO A 36 -10.39 10.47 5.81
C PRO A 36 -9.13 10.80 6.63
N ASP A 37 -8.80 10.02 7.63
CA ASP A 37 -7.69 10.21 8.55
C ASP A 37 -6.69 9.04 8.58
N HIS A 38 -6.79 8.10 7.61
CA HIS A 38 -5.92 6.92 7.55
C HIS A 38 -5.10 6.88 6.25
N VAL A 39 -3.83 6.50 6.40
CA VAL A 39 -2.85 6.35 5.31
C VAL A 39 -2.02 5.09 5.54
N LEU A 40 -1.69 4.37 4.47
CA LEU A 40 -0.79 3.21 4.50
C LEU A 40 0.58 3.64 3.98
N LEU A 41 1.60 3.63 4.85
CA LEU A 41 2.98 3.77 4.45
C LEU A 41 3.58 2.37 4.26
N MET A 42 4.37 2.19 3.21
CA MET A 42 5.06 0.94 2.92
C MET A 42 6.53 1.21 2.68
N ARG A 43 7.41 0.47 3.36
CA ARG A 43 8.81 0.44 2.98
C ARG A 43 8.95 -0.32 1.66
N HIS A 44 9.80 0.18 0.75
CA HIS A 44 10.09 -0.53 -0.50
C HIS A 44 10.44 -2.00 -0.22
N ALA A 45 10.12 -2.88 -1.16
CA ALA A 45 10.38 -4.30 -1.09
C ALA A 45 11.90 -4.61 -1.02
N ILE A 46 12.26 -5.87 -0.88
CA ILE A 46 13.64 -6.31 -0.72
C ILE A 46 14.51 -5.79 -1.87
N ALA A 47 15.51 -5.02 -1.49
CA ALA A 47 16.60 -4.55 -2.35
C ALA A 47 17.92 -4.89 -1.62
N PRO A 48 18.69 -5.88 -2.08
CA PRO A 48 19.88 -6.35 -1.39
C PRO A 48 20.93 -5.25 -1.16
N GLY A 49 21.57 -5.27 -0.01
CA GLY A 49 22.61 -4.29 0.37
C GLY A 49 22.08 -3.13 1.20
N ILE A 50 22.95 -2.18 1.50
CA ILE A 50 22.69 -0.97 2.30
C ILE A 50 23.16 0.26 1.53
N GLY A 51 22.37 1.34 1.56
CA GLY A 51 22.65 2.57 0.83
C GLY A 51 22.56 2.41 -0.68
N ASP A 52 22.94 3.43 -1.40
CA ASP A 52 23.12 3.42 -2.85
C ASP A 52 24.63 3.52 -3.18
N PRO A 53 25.11 3.05 -4.35
CA PRO A 53 26.47 3.23 -4.76
C PRO A 53 26.88 4.70 -4.80
N ALA A 54 28.12 5.03 -4.49
CA ALA A 54 28.63 6.40 -4.56
C ALA A 54 28.40 7.00 -5.96
N GLY A 55 27.86 8.21 -6.02
CA GLY A 55 27.58 8.90 -7.29
C GLY A 55 26.34 8.42 -8.05
N TYR A 56 25.44 7.67 -7.40
CA TYR A 56 24.17 7.27 -8.01
C TYR A 56 23.36 8.48 -8.51
N LYS A 57 22.54 8.24 -9.51
CA LYS A 57 21.64 9.25 -10.10
C LYS A 57 20.20 8.77 -10.02
N LEU A 58 19.29 9.62 -9.53
CA LEU A 58 17.86 9.26 -9.40
C LEU A 58 17.18 8.95 -10.74
N GLN A 59 17.69 9.53 -11.83
CA GLN A 59 17.16 9.34 -13.18
C GLN A 59 17.69 8.07 -13.86
N ASP A 60 18.73 7.44 -13.28
CA ASP A 60 19.36 6.25 -13.85
C ASP A 60 19.35 5.08 -12.85
N CYS A 61 18.38 4.18 -13.02
CA CYS A 61 18.23 3.02 -12.15
C CYS A 61 19.45 2.10 -12.14
N LYS A 62 20.28 2.08 -13.19
CA LYS A 62 21.46 1.24 -13.24
C LYS A 62 22.53 1.66 -12.22
N THR A 63 22.46 2.89 -11.76
CA THR A 63 23.39 3.44 -10.76
C THR A 63 22.90 3.28 -9.32
N GLN A 64 21.68 2.76 -9.11
CA GLN A 64 21.05 2.65 -7.82
C GLN A 64 21.04 1.20 -7.32
N ARG A 65 20.83 1.05 -6.01
CA ARG A 65 20.45 -0.22 -5.40
C ARG A 65 18.98 -0.51 -5.70
N ASN A 66 18.70 -1.62 -6.39
CA ASN A 66 17.38 -1.95 -6.92
C ASN A 66 16.81 -3.22 -6.27
N LEU A 67 15.53 -3.50 -6.54
CA LEU A 67 14.91 -4.78 -6.19
C LEU A 67 15.61 -5.92 -6.93
N ASP A 68 15.71 -7.07 -6.28
CA ASP A 68 15.99 -8.34 -6.96
C ASP A 68 14.69 -9.06 -7.34
N ALA A 69 14.78 -10.29 -7.81
CA ALA A 69 13.61 -11.10 -8.15
C ALA A 69 12.72 -11.38 -6.92
N THR A 70 13.34 -11.56 -5.75
CA THR A 70 12.63 -11.78 -4.48
C THR A 70 11.84 -10.55 -4.07
N GLY A 71 12.45 -9.36 -4.18
CA GLY A 71 11.78 -8.10 -3.88
C GLY A 71 10.60 -7.82 -4.81
N ARG A 72 10.74 -8.10 -6.11
CA ARG A 72 9.61 -7.98 -7.05
C ARG A 72 8.48 -8.93 -6.70
N ALA A 73 8.78 -10.18 -6.41
CA ALA A 73 7.77 -11.16 -5.98
C ALA A 73 7.11 -10.76 -4.66
N GLN A 74 7.86 -10.21 -3.70
CA GLN A 74 7.34 -9.68 -2.44
C GLN A 74 6.34 -8.56 -2.70
N ALA A 75 6.67 -7.58 -3.54
CA ALA A 75 5.77 -6.47 -3.87
C ALA A 75 4.48 -6.96 -4.56
N GLN A 76 4.58 -7.93 -5.48
CA GLN A 76 3.42 -8.54 -6.12
C GLN A 76 2.50 -9.26 -5.12
N LYS A 77 3.08 -10.06 -4.21
CA LYS A 77 2.31 -10.73 -3.14
C LYS A 77 1.63 -9.71 -2.23
N THR A 78 2.31 -8.61 -1.89
CA THR A 78 1.72 -7.54 -1.09
C THR A 78 0.53 -6.91 -1.78
N GLY A 79 0.63 -6.62 -3.09
CA GLY A 79 -0.49 -6.11 -3.87
C GLY A 79 -1.67 -7.08 -3.93
N GLN A 80 -1.40 -8.36 -4.14
CA GLN A 80 -2.44 -9.41 -4.12
C GLN A 80 -3.10 -9.52 -2.74
N TRP A 81 -2.31 -9.50 -1.67
CA TRP A 81 -2.81 -9.53 -0.30
C TRP A 81 -3.70 -8.33 0.01
N LEU A 82 -3.29 -7.11 -0.34
CA LEU A 82 -4.11 -5.91 -0.16
C LEU A 82 -5.47 -6.03 -0.88
N LYS A 83 -5.47 -6.55 -2.11
CA LYS A 83 -6.72 -6.82 -2.86
C LYS A 83 -7.59 -7.88 -2.16
N ALA A 84 -6.98 -8.94 -1.64
CA ALA A 84 -7.68 -9.97 -0.86
C ALA A 84 -8.25 -9.43 0.47
N GLN A 85 -7.61 -8.38 1.05
CA GLN A 85 -8.16 -7.63 2.19
C GLN A 85 -9.32 -6.70 1.81
N GLY A 86 -9.72 -6.63 0.54
CA GLY A 86 -10.81 -5.79 0.06
C GLY A 86 -10.39 -4.37 -0.35
N VAL A 87 -9.09 -4.10 -0.49
CA VAL A 87 -8.60 -2.83 -1.05
C VAL A 87 -8.82 -2.86 -2.56
N GLY A 88 -9.94 -2.28 -3.02
CA GLY A 88 -10.33 -2.31 -4.44
C GLY A 88 -9.74 -1.16 -5.27
N ASN A 89 -9.54 0.00 -4.68
CA ASN A 89 -9.04 1.19 -5.36
C ASN A 89 -8.08 1.97 -4.45
N ALA A 90 -6.96 2.44 -5.01
CA ALA A 90 -5.95 3.16 -4.25
C ALA A 90 -5.33 4.30 -5.06
N LEU A 91 -4.96 5.37 -4.36
CA LEU A 91 -3.98 6.35 -4.81
C LEU A 91 -2.62 5.88 -4.34
N VAL A 92 -1.73 5.56 -5.27
CA VAL A 92 -0.37 5.09 -4.95
C VAL A 92 0.63 6.18 -5.29
N PHE A 93 1.39 6.59 -4.30
CA PHE A 93 2.50 7.52 -4.46
C PHE A 93 3.81 6.84 -4.10
N SER A 94 4.88 7.25 -4.74
CA SER A 94 6.20 6.64 -4.58
C SER A 94 7.30 7.70 -4.50
N SER A 95 8.31 7.39 -3.70
CA SER A 95 9.62 8.03 -3.80
C SER A 95 10.19 7.89 -5.22
N ALA A 96 11.05 8.83 -5.62
CA ALA A 96 11.73 8.83 -6.92
C ALA A 96 12.78 7.72 -7.07
N TRP A 97 13.18 7.03 -6.00
CA TRP A 97 14.12 5.90 -6.07
C TRP A 97 13.51 4.72 -6.82
N CYS A 98 14.30 4.10 -7.69
CA CYS A 98 13.83 3.02 -8.56
C CYS A 98 13.25 1.82 -7.78
N ARG A 99 13.84 1.44 -6.65
CA ARG A 99 13.30 0.40 -5.77
C ARG A 99 11.89 0.72 -5.22
N CYS A 100 11.60 2.02 -4.95
CA CYS A 100 10.27 2.43 -4.52
C CYS A 100 9.27 2.43 -5.68
N LYS A 101 9.68 2.98 -6.83
CA LYS A 101 8.86 2.97 -8.06
C LYS A 101 8.47 1.56 -8.45
N GLU A 102 9.46 0.67 -8.55
CA GLU A 102 9.23 -0.72 -8.93
C GLU A 102 8.38 -1.46 -7.88
N THR A 103 8.55 -1.17 -6.58
CA THR A 103 7.65 -1.69 -5.55
C THR A 103 6.22 -1.24 -5.78
N ALA A 104 6.00 0.06 -5.97
CA ALA A 104 4.67 0.65 -6.15
C ALA A 104 3.97 0.13 -7.42
N GLU A 105 4.70 -0.04 -8.52
CA GLU A 105 4.21 -0.62 -9.77
C GLU A 105 3.76 -2.07 -9.58
N ASN A 106 4.55 -2.88 -8.86
CA ASN A 106 4.25 -4.28 -8.59
C ASN A 106 3.07 -4.48 -7.61
N LEU A 107 2.62 -3.46 -6.85
CA LEU A 107 1.36 -3.53 -6.11
C LEU A 107 0.14 -3.63 -7.05
N ALA A 108 0.26 -3.21 -8.31
CA ALA A 108 -0.75 -3.31 -9.36
C ALA A 108 -2.09 -2.61 -9.03
N PHE A 109 -2.02 -1.38 -8.46
CA PHE A 109 -3.15 -0.47 -8.25
C PHE A 109 -3.18 0.69 -9.26
N GLY A 110 -2.56 0.53 -10.41
CA GLY A 110 -2.40 1.56 -11.45
C GLY A 110 -1.00 2.18 -11.44
N THR A 111 -0.81 3.22 -12.24
CA THR A 111 0.48 3.92 -12.34
C THR A 111 0.73 4.76 -11.09
N PRO A 112 1.82 4.54 -10.34
CA PRO A 112 2.12 5.35 -9.17
C PRO A 112 2.55 6.77 -9.56
N THR A 113 2.20 7.75 -8.74
CA THR A 113 2.65 9.12 -8.88
C THR A 113 3.91 9.35 -8.03
N LEU A 114 4.92 10.01 -8.59
CA LEU A 114 6.12 10.37 -7.84
C LEU A 114 5.83 11.53 -6.90
N GLU A 115 6.35 11.42 -5.67
CA GLU A 115 6.21 12.44 -4.62
C GLU A 115 7.53 12.65 -3.88
N THR A 116 8.02 13.88 -3.88
CA THR A 116 9.34 14.22 -3.35
C THR A 116 9.43 14.11 -1.83
N SER A 117 8.34 14.31 -1.10
CA SER A 117 8.31 14.15 0.36
C SER A 117 8.50 12.70 0.82
N LEU A 118 8.40 11.73 -0.12
CA LEU A 118 8.68 10.31 0.10
C LEU A 118 10.15 9.94 -0.19
N ASN A 119 10.96 10.88 -0.67
CA ASN A 119 12.36 10.63 -1.00
C ASN A 119 13.19 10.33 0.25
N SER A 120 14.18 9.45 0.09
CA SER A 120 15.11 9.10 1.16
C SER A 120 15.98 10.28 1.57
N PHE A 121 16.17 10.45 2.85
CA PHE A 121 17.18 11.35 3.42
C PHE A 121 18.29 10.55 4.14
N PHE A 122 18.46 9.28 3.79
CA PHE A 122 19.46 8.39 4.41
C PHE A 122 20.88 8.94 4.33
N ASP A 123 21.22 9.62 3.24
CA ASP A 123 22.56 10.19 3.03
C ASP A 123 22.77 11.50 3.81
N ASP A 124 21.70 12.15 4.28
CA ASP A 124 21.76 13.31 5.17
C ASP A 124 20.58 13.31 6.16
N MET A 125 20.78 12.65 7.28
CA MET A 125 19.78 12.49 8.33
C MET A 125 19.29 13.80 8.94
N ARG A 126 20.01 14.91 8.77
CA ARG A 126 19.60 16.24 9.24
C ARG A 126 18.35 16.75 8.52
N GLN A 127 18.05 16.21 7.34
CA GLN A 127 16.84 16.55 6.57
C GLN A 127 15.57 15.89 7.12
N GLY A 128 15.68 14.95 8.07
CA GLY A 128 14.56 14.19 8.60
C GLY A 128 13.38 15.04 9.04
N PRO A 129 13.56 16.02 9.95
CA PRO A 129 12.45 16.86 10.44
C PRO A 129 11.74 17.65 9.34
N GLN A 130 12.49 18.19 8.36
CA GLN A 130 11.91 18.92 7.24
C GLN A 130 11.18 17.98 6.26
N SER A 131 11.77 16.82 5.95
CA SER A 131 11.15 15.80 5.11
C SER A 131 9.85 15.31 5.73
N ASN A 132 9.83 15.07 7.04
CA ASN A 132 8.63 14.66 7.77
C ASN A 132 7.55 15.74 7.75
N ALA A 133 7.91 17.02 7.96
CA ALA A 133 6.96 18.12 7.87
C ALA A 133 6.33 18.23 6.46
N ASN A 134 7.10 18.00 5.40
CA ASN A 134 6.60 17.98 4.03
C ASN A 134 5.67 16.78 3.80
N LEU A 135 6.05 15.60 4.29
CA LEU A 135 5.21 14.38 4.22
C LEU A 135 3.87 14.59 4.92
N GLN A 136 3.84 15.18 6.11
CA GLN A 136 2.60 15.48 6.86
C GLN A 136 1.68 16.39 6.05
N LYS A 137 2.20 17.47 5.45
CA LYS A 137 1.43 18.37 4.59
C LYS A 137 0.88 17.64 3.36
N PHE A 138 1.70 16.80 2.74
CA PHE A 138 1.30 16.00 1.59
C PHE A 138 0.15 15.05 1.97
N ILE A 139 0.28 14.30 3.06
CA ILE A 139 -0.76 13.39 3.56
C ILE A 139 -2.09 14.14 3.75
N VAL A 140 -2.09 15.28 4.45
CA VAL A 140 -3.30 16.09 4.66
C VAL A 140 -3.97 16.48 3.35
N ASN A 141 -3.19 16.89 2.36
CA ASN A 141 -3.72 17.30 1.06
C ASN A 141 -4.35 16.12 0.31
N GLN A 142 -3.70 14.95 0.32
CA GLN A 142 -4.23 13.76 -0.34
C GLN A 142 -5.48 13.20 0.36
N LEU A 143 -5.51 13.20 1.69
CA LEU A 143 -6.66 12.72 2.46
C LEU A 143 -7.93 13.54 2.18
N LYS A 144 -7.81 14.84 1.86
CA LYS A 144 -8.96 15.70 1.49
C LYS A 144 -9.60 15.30 0.16
N THR A 145 -8.85 14.69 -0.74
CA THR A 145 -9.27 14.45 -2.14
C THR A 145 -9.38 12.98 -2.49
N LYS A 146 -8.90 12.07 -1.63
CA LYS A 146 -8.89 10.63 -1.95
C LYS A 146 -10.29 10.01 -2.07
N GLY A 147 -11.31 10.57 -1.41
CA GLY A 147 -12.61 9.91 -1.26
C GLY A 147 -12.46 8.57 -0.53
N ASP A 148 -13.14 7.53 -1.02
CA ASP A 148 -13.08 6.18 -0.44
C ASP A 148 -11.87 5.35 -0.91
N ARG A 149 -10.99 5.92 -1.74
CA ARG A 149 -9.76 5.23 -2.18
C ARG A 149 -8.78 5.09 -1.02
N ALA A 150 -8.03 3.99 -0.99
CA ALA A 150 -6.88 3.87 -0.11
C ALA A 150 -5.80 4.88 -0.51
N LEU A 151 -5.09 5.47 0.45
CA LEU A 151 -3.87 6.24 0.21
C LEU A 151 -2.68 5.38 0.59
N ILE A 152 -1.87 4.99 -0.40
CA ILE A 152 -0.68 4.12 -0.23
C ILE A 152 0.56 4.91 -0.62
N LEU A 153 1.53 4.98 0.30
CA LEU A 153 2.77 5.74 0.15
C LEU A 153 3.97 4.79 0.22
N VAL A 154 4.64 4.55 -0.90
CA VAL A 154 5.84 3.69 -0.95
C VAL A 154 7.09 4.55 -0.76
N THR A 155 7.82 4.29 0.32
CA THR A 155 8.94 5.11 0.75
C THR A 155 10.07 4.26 1.38
N HIS A 156 10.90 4.87 2.21
CA HIS A 156 12.10 4.28 2.82
C HIS A 156 11.94 4.11 4.33
N GLN A 157 12.79 3.27 4.91
CA GLN A 157 12.81 3.07 6.37
C GLN A 157 12.97 4.39 7.12
N VAL A 158 13.92 5.23 6.72
CA VAL A 158 14.21 6.51 7.41
C VAL A 158 12.99 7.43 7.46
N ASN A 159 12.18 7.48 6.39
CA ASN A 159 10.95 8.27 6.34
C ASN A 159 9.89 7.70 7.30
N ILE A 160 9.73 6.37 7.32
CA ILE A 160 8.75 5.71 8.20
C ILE A 160 9.18 5.86 9.66
N THR A 161 10.46 5.66 9.96
CA THR A 161 10.99 5.84 11.32
C THR A 161 10.82 7.29 11.81
N GLU A 162 11.12 8.29 10.97
CA GLU A 162 10.92 9.70 11.33
C GLU A 162 9.43 10.04 11.56
N PHE A 163 8.53 9.40 10.79
CA PHE A 163 7.09 9.65 10.90
C PHE A 163 6.45 8.92 12.09
N THR A 164 6.88 7.70 12.42
CA THR A 164 6.22 6.82 13.41
C THR A 164 7.03 6.56 14.67
N GLY A 165 8.35 6.75 14.63
CA GLY A 165 9.29 6.27 15.65
C GLY A 165 9.67 4.79 15.49
N GLU A 166 9.06 4.04 14.56
CA GLU A 166 9.23 2.60 14.40
C GLU A 166 10.12 2.24 13.21
N THR A 167 10.91 1.17 13.39
CA THR A 167 11.71 0.57 12.34
C THR A 167 11.02 -0.69 11.83
N ILE A 168 10.74 -0.76 10.51
CA ILE A 168 10.08 -1.88 9.87
C ILE A 168 10.96 -2.55 8.81
N GLY A 169 10.69 -3.82 8.50
CA GLY A 169 11.36 -4.60 7.46
C GLY A 169 11.04 -4.13 6.04
N SER A 170 11.79 -4.63 5.05
CA SER A 170 11.48 -4.39 3.63
C SER A 170 10.15 -5.01 3.25
N GLY A 171 9.29 -4.25 2.59
CA GLY A 171 7.94 -4.67 2.21
C GLY A 171 6.91 -4.57 3.32
N ASP A 172 7.31 -4.30 4.57
CA ASP A 172 6.36 -4.10 5.66
C ASP A 172 5.62 -2.77 5.52
N MET A 173 4.44 -2.72 6.14
CA MET A 173 3.51 -1.60 6.04
C MET A 173 3.13 -1.08 7.43
N VAL A 174 2.82 0.21 7.48
CA VAL A 174 2.26 0.90 8.64
C VAL A 174 0.96 1.56 8.24
N LEU A 175 -0.16 1.12 8.80
CA LEU A 175 -1.42 1.85 8.74
C LEU A 175 -1.41 2.92 9.83
N ALA A 176 -1.29 4.17 9.45
CA ALA A 176 -1.26 5.30 10.36
C ALA A 176 -2.58 6.05 10.37
N LYS A 177 -3.05 6.40 11.57
CA LYS A 177 -4.08 7.41 11.78
C LYS A 177 -3.41 8.75 12.06
N VAL A 178 -3.87 9.80 11.40
CA VAL A 178 -3.31 11.15 11.52
C VAL A 178 -4.34 12.17 12.00
N ASN A 179 -3.86 13.27 12.61
CA ASN A 179 -4.70 14.41 12.94
C ASN A 179 -4.82 15.39 11.77
N ALA A 180 -5.55 16.50 11.96
CA ALA A 180 -5.76 17.54 10.96
C ALA A 180 -4.47 18.21 10.44
N ALA A 181 -3.37 18.12 11.20
CA ALA A 181 -2.06 18.63 10.81
C ALA A 181 -1.19 17.56 10.11
N GLY A 182 -1.71 16.35 9.90
CA GLY A 182 -0.98 15.22 9.30
C GLY A 182 -0.02 14.51 10.26
N LYS A 183 -0.01 14.88 11.55
CA LYS A 183 0.80 14.21 12.56
C LYS A 183 0.16 12.86 12.92
N MET A 184 0.97 11.82 13.02
CA MET A 184 0.55 10.49 13.45
C MET A 184 -0.01 10.54 14.88
N ILE A 185 -1.18 9.93 15.08
CA ILE A 185 -1.86 9.74 16.38
C ILE A 185 -1.63 8.32 16.89
N SER A 186 -1.81 7.35 16.00
CA SER A 186 -1.65 5.93 16.28
C SER A 186 -1.32 5.20 15.00
N PHE A 187 -0.76 4.00 15.12
CA PHE A 187 -0.48 3.16 13.97
C PHE A 187 -0.61 1.67 14.30
N LYS A 188 -0.70 0.86 13.27
CA LYS A 188 -0.66 -0.60 13.30
C LYS A 188 0.28 -1.08 12.20
N THR A 189 1.21 -1.97 12.56
CA THR A 189 2.15 -2.57 11.60
C THR A 189 1.54 -3.82 10.97
N TYR A 190 1.85 -4.03 9.71
CA TYR A 190 1.51 -5.22 8.94
C TYR A 190 2.80 -5.74 8.30
N PRO A 191 3.24 -6.95 8.65
CA PRO A 191 4.40 -7.56 8.00
C PRO A 191 4.07 -7.83 6.53
N SER A 192 5.11 -7.86 5.71
CA SER A 192 5.00 -8.28 4.32
C SER A 192 4.44 -9.71 4.26
N PRO A 193 3.44 -9.98 3.40
CA PRO A 193 2.93 -11.34 3.21
C PRO A 193 4.03 -12.29 2.71
N SER A 194 4.09 -13.48 3.29
CA SER A 194 5.04 -14.55 2.92
C SER A 194 4.64 -15.28 1.64
#